data_0ac6af86019642797f252d0824c0fd40
#
_entry.id   0ac6af86019642797f252d0824c0fd40
#
_cell.length_a   1.000
_cell.length_b   1.000
_cell.length_c   1.000
_cell.angle_alpha   90.00
_cell.angle_beta   90.00
_cell.angle_gamma   90.00
#
_symmetry.space_group_name_H-M   'P 1'
#
loop_
_entity.id
_entity.type
_entity.pdbx_description
1 polymer ?
#
loop_
_entity_poly.entity_id
_entity_poly.type
_entity_poly.pdbx_seq_one_letter_code
_entity_poly.pdbx_strand_id
1 'polypeptide(L)' 'MSEVTPDKTLDARGLKCPMPVVKTSQEVKSMPVGGVLLVLATDPGSMADIQAWAKSTGNELVRMQKVDKEFHFLIRRVK' A
#
# COMPACT_ATOMS: atom_id res chain seq x y z
N MET A 1 -15.74 -11.03 -13.80
CA MET A 1 -15.05 -10.64 -12.61
C MET A 1 -14.08 -9.51 -12.87
N SER A 2 -14.20 -8.45 -12.15
CA SER A 2 -13.34 -7.31 -12.37
C SER A 2 -12.18 -7.32 -11.38
N GLU A 3 -11.01 -6.98 -11.86
CA GLU A 3 -9.87 -6.74 -10.99
C GLU A 3 -9.83 -5.27 -10.63
N VAL A 4 -9.40 -4.99 -9.41
CA VAL A 4 -9.21 -3.62 -8.98
C VAL A 4 -7.95 -3.10 -9.65
N THR A 5 -8.10 -2.02 -10.41
CA THR A 5 -6.99 -1.41 -11.12
C THR A 5 -6.50 -0.20 -10.32
N PRO A 6 -5.19 -0.11 -10.06
CA PRO A 6 -4.69 1.03 -9.30
C PRO A 6 -4.76 2.32 -10.12
N ASP A 7 -5.12 3.40 -9.45
CA ASP A 7 -5.09 4.74 -10.03
C ASP A 7 -3.69 5.31 -10.01
N LYS A 8 -2.87 4.83 -9.09
CA LYS A 8 -1.52 5.34 -8.88
C LYS A 8 -0.64 4.23 -8.35
N THR A 9 0.65 4.30 -8.66
CA THR A 9 1.64 3.33 -8.16
C THR A 9 2.70 4.08 -7.37
N LEU A 10 2.98 3.60 -6.16
CA LEU A 10 4.05 4.12 -5.31
C LEU A 10 5.19 3.11 -5.31
N ASP A 11 6.35 3.54 -5.77
CA ASP A 11 7.55 2.71 -5.75
C ASP A 11 8.32 2.99 -4.46
N ALA A 12 8.15 2.10 -3.49
CA ALA A 12 8.84 2.17 -2.21
C ALA A 12 9.92 1.09 -2.10
N ARG A 13 10.34 0.53 -3.23
CA ARG A 13 11.39 -0.49 -3.23
C ARG A 13 12.71 0.13 -2.78
N GLY A 14 13.47 -0.65 -2.01
CA GLY A 14 14.74 -0.19 -1.46
C GLY A 14 14.61 0.63 -0.19
N LEU A 15 13.40 1.02 0.19
CA LEU A 15 13.18 1.76 1.43
C LEU A 15 12.98 0.78 2.57
N LYS A 16 13.50 1.15 3.74
CA LYS A 16 13.40 0.32 4.94
C LYS A 16 12.31 0.86 5.86
N CYS A 17 11.73 -0.05 6.65
CA CYS A 17 10.74 0.29 7.64
C CYS A 17 11.27 1.42 8.55
N PRO A 18 10.49 2.46 8.83
CA PRO A 18 9.05 2.59 8.54
C PRO A 18 8.73 3.35 7.24
N MET A 19 9.72 3.61 6.39
CA MET A 19 9.52 4.48 5.24
C MET A 19 8.44 4.00 4.26
N PRO A 20 8.31 2.70 3.95
CA PRO A 20 7.21 2.29 3.06
C PRO A 20 5.84 2.72 3.55
N VAL A 21 5.57 2.56 4.86
CA VAL A 21 4.27 2.95 5.40
C VAL A 21 4.12 4.47 5.47
N VAL A 22 5.20 5.18 5.75
CA VAL A 22 5.18 6.65 5.79
C VAL A 22 4.84 7.20 4.40
N LYS A 23 5.50 6.68 3.37
CA LYS A 23 5.24 7.11 2.00
C LYS A 23 3.83 6.75 1.55
N THR A 24 3.37 5.55 1.92
CA THR A 24 2.01 5.11 1.62
C THR A 24 0.99 6.06 2.23
N SER A 25 1.17 6.42 3.49
CA SER A 25 0.27 7.33 4.18
C SER A 25 0.19 8.69 3.48
N GLN A 26 1.34 9.21 3.07
CA GLN A 26 1.40 10.50 2.36
C GLN A 26 0.66 10.44 1.03
N GLU A 27 0.87 9.36 0.26
CA GLU A 27 0.21 9.21 -1.03
C GLU A 27 -1.30 9.08 -0.89
N VAL A 28 -1.75 8.26 0.05
CA VAL A 28 -3.17 8.05 0.26
C VAL A 28 -3.87 9.35 0.64
N LYS A 29 -3.22 10.18 1.44
CA LYS A 29 -3.80 11.47 1.83
C LYS A 29 -4.01 12.41 0.67
N SER A 30 -3.21 12.27 -0.38
CA SER A 30 -3.32 13.11 -1.57
C SER A 30 -4.30 12.55 -2.60
N MET A 31 -4.84 11.37 -2.37
CA MET A 31 -5.76 10.72 -3.29
C MET A 31 -7.20 10.98 -2.87
N PRO A 32 -8.15 10.97 -3.83
CA PRO A 32 -9.56 11.07 -3.46
C PRO A 32 -10.03 9.80 -2.77
N VAL A 33 -11.09 9.91 -1.98
CA VAL A 33 -11.73 8.75 -1.37
C VAL A 33 -12.21 7.82 -2.49
N GLY A 34 -11.93 6.54 -2.32
CA GLY A 34 -12.21 5.56 -3.36
C GLY A 34 -11.03 5.32 -4.30
N GLY A 35 -10.00 6.14 -4.21
CA GLY A 35 -8.80 5.95 -5.02
C GLY A 35 -8.05 4.70 -4.61
N VAL A 36 -7.36 4.08 -5.56
CA VAL A 36 -6.63 2.83 -5.36
C VAL A 36 -5.15 3.07 -5.62
N LEU A 37 -4.32 2.66 -4.66
CA LEU A 37 -2.87 2.81 -4.73
C LEU A 37 -2.21 1.45 -4.72
N LEU A 38 -1.30 1.23 -5.67
CA LEU A 38 -0.43 0.05 -5.66
C LEU A 38 0.91 0.46 -5.05
N VAL A 39 1.31 -0.22 -3.98
CA VAL A 39 2.58 0.04 -3.32
C VAL A 39 3.53 -1.12 -3.58
N LEU A 40 4.73 -0.81 -4.04
CA LEU A 40 5.79 -1.79 -4.25
C LEU A 40 6.84 -1.59 -3.17
N ALA A 41 7.17 -2.65 -2.44
CA ALA A 41 8.15 -2.59 -1.37
C ALA A 41 9.03 -3.83 -1.38
N THR A 42 10.21 -3.73 -0.80
CA THR A 42 11.13 -4.86 -0.69
C THR A 42 11.49 -5.19 0.75
N ASP A 43 11.15 -4.33 1.69
CA ASP A 43 11.45 -4.57 3.11
C ASP A 43 10.47 -5.57 3.70
N PRO A 44 10.98 -6.68 4.29
CA PRO A 44 10.07 -7.71 4.87
C PRO A 44 9.14 -7.17 5.95
N GLY A 45 9.57 -6.16 6.69
CA GLY A 45 8.74 -5.55 7.73
C GLY A 45 7.54 -4.79 7.20
N SER A 46 7.55 -4.44 5.91
CA SER A 46 6.47 -3.66 5.32
C SER A 46 5.15 -4.41 5.34
N MET A 47 5.15 -5.74 5.30
CA MET A 47 3.92 -6.51 5.32
C MET A 47 3.13 -6.25 6.60
N ALA A 48 3.78 -6.38 7.75
CA ALA A 48 3.11 -6.14 9.03
C ALA A 48 2.75 -4.67 9.20
N ASP A 49 3.65 -3.78 8.78
CA ASP A 49 3.46 -2.35 8.95
C ASP A 49 2.29 -1.83 8.11
N ILE A 50 2.19 -2.26 6.87
CA ILE A 50 1.10 -1.84 5.98
C ILE A 50 -0.24 -2.38 6.48
N GLN A 51 -0.26 -3.65 6.93
CA GLN A 51 -1.49 -4.23 7.49
C GLN A 51 -1.95 -3.46 8.71
N ALA A 52 -1.04 -3.15 9.61
CA ALA A 52 -1.36 -2.39 10.82
C ALA A 52 -1.84 -0.98 10.47
N TRP A 53 -1.17 -0.33 9.53
CA TRP A 53 -1.55 1.00 9.07
C TRP A 53 -2.95 1.01 8.47
N ALA A 54 -3.24 0.05 7.60
CA ALA A 54 -4.56 -0.03 6.95
C ALA A 54 -5.66 -0.21 7.99
N LYS A 55 -5.43 -1.09 8.95
CA LYS A 55 -6.40 -1.33 10.03
C LYS A 55 -6.57 -0.09 10.90
N SER A 56 -5.48 0.56 11.23
CA SER A 56 -5.50 1.74 12.11
C SER A 56 -6.20 2.93 11.46
N THR A 57 -6.01 3.12 10.15
CA THR A 57 -6.60 4.26 9.44
C THR A 57 -7.98 3.97 8.89
N GLY A 58 -8.39 2.71 8.86
CA GLY A 58 -9.67 2.32 8.28
C GLY A 58 -9.67 2.25 6.76
N ASN A 59 -8.50 2.32 6.14
CA ASN A 59 -8.38 2.12 4.70
C ASN A 59 -8.38 0.62 4.39
N GLU A 60 -8.76 0.28 3.16
CA GLU A 60 -8.90 -1.12 2.78
C GLU A 60 -7.64 -1.64 2.12
N LEU A 61 -7.07 -2.71 2.68
CA LEU A 61 -6.01 -3.46 2.03
C LEU A 61 -6.68 -4.51 1.14
N VAL A 62 -6.83 -4.16 -0.15
CA VAL A 62 -7.59 -4.98 -1.09
C VAL A 62 -6.85 -6.28 -1.39
N ARG A 63 -5.53 -6.18 -1.57
CA ARG A 63 -4.71 -7.34 -1.90
C ARG A 63 -3.31 -7.12 -1.38
N MET A 64 -2.69 -8.19 -0.95
CA MET A 64 -1.29 -8.21 -0.57
C MET A 64 -0.68 -9.49 -1.11
N GLN A 65 0.40 -9.36 -1.87
CA GLN A 65 1.06 -10.54 -2.39
C GLN A 65 2.56 -10.33 -2.47
N LYS A 66 3.29 -11.43 -2.38
CA LYS A 66 4.73 -11.44 -2.55
C LYS A 66 5.03 -11.90 -3.97
N VAL A 67 5.79 -11.10 -4.71
CA VAL A 67 6.21 -11.40 -6.07
C VAL A 67 7.73 -11.37 -6.10
N ASP A 68 8.37 -12.54 -6.16
CA ASP A 68 9.81 -12.67 -6.03
C ASP A 68 10.29 -12.07 -4.70
N LYS A 69 11.08 -11.02 -4.76
CA LYS A 69 11.60 -10.35 -3.56
C LYS A 69 10.86 -9.08 -3.24
N GLU A 70 9.74 -8.84 -3.91
CA GLU A 70 8.94 -7.64 -3.73
C GLU A 70 7.64 -7.98 -3.05
N PHE A 71 7.09 -7.00 -2.34
CA PHE A 71 5.77 -7.08 -1.73
C PHE A 71 4.90 -6.05 -2.42
N HIS A 72 3.75 -6.48 -2.91
CA HIS A 72 2.81 -5.63 -3.60
C HIS A 72 1.55 -5.48 -2.76
N PHE A 73 1.17 -4.24 -2.48
CA PHE A 73 -0.01 -3.93 -1.68
C PHE A 73 -0.97 -3.09 -2.51
N LEU A 74 -2.20 -3.55 -2.62
CA LEU A 74 -3.25 -2.81 -3.32
C LEU A 74 -4.17 -2.23 -2.25
N ILE A 75 -4.20 -0.91 -2.15
CA ILE A 75 -4.87 -0.20 -1.06
C ILE A 75 -5.92 0.74 -1.65
N ARG A 76 -7.13 0.70 -1.07
CA ARG A 76 -8.19 1.64 -1.43
C ARG A 76 -8.39 2.62 -0.28
N ARG A 77 -8.43 3.91 -0.61
CA ARG A 77 -8.73 4.92 0.38
C ARG A 77 -10.23 4.90 0.68
N VAL A 78 -10.57 4.66 1.93
CA VAL A 78 -11.97 4.58 2.37
C VAL A 78 -12.39 5.87 3.09
N LYS A 79 -11.44 6.50 3.76
CA LYS A 79 -11.74 7.70 4.55
C LYS A 79 -10.90 8.89 4.16
#